data_13449c677d90732184e60f4767e16146
#
_entry.id   13449c677d90732184e60f4767e16146
#
_cell.length_a   1.000
_cell.length_b   1.000
_cell.length_c   1.000
_cell.angle_alpha   90.00
_cell.angle_beta   90.00
_cell.angle_gamma   90.00
#
_symmetry.space_group_name_H-M   'P 1'
#
loop_
_entity.id
_entity.type
_entity.pdbx_description
1 polymer ?
#
loop_
_entity_poly.entity_id
_entity_poly.type
_entity_poly.pdbx_seq_one_letter_code
_entity_poly.pdbx_strand_id
1 'polypeptide(L)'
;MLDSFFLDGEIVSTEKMDGSNITLASDAFYTRSGNTPNLDWTVPARKVWEQVFWQLPESMMISGELLTWRKSIAYENLPAEFIVFSVIEDGVVLSWDDTVDIASSLGLVTVPVISRGDFGTVLEESMSKMHEGMEGFVIRPCDEFLFAEYSDTVAKFVGAHHSPVAGNNGKNTFS
;
A
#
# COMPACT_ATOMS: atom_id res chain seq x y z
N MET A 1 -22.86 6.46 2.88
CA MET A 1 -22.63 7.90 3.16
C MET A 1 -21.13 8.07 3.23
N LEU A 2 -20.53 8.84 2.34
CA LEU A 2 -19.10 9.19 2.46
C LEU A 2 -19.01 10.09 3.69
N ASP A 3 -18.26 9.64 4.69
CA ASP A 3 -18.13 10.35 5.94
C ASP A 3 -17.56 11.76 5.73
N SER A 4 -17.87 12.67 6.64
CA SER A 4 -17.42 14.06 6.65
C SER A 4 -15.89 14.21 6.53
N PHE A 5 -15.13 13.16 6.84
CA PHE A 5 -13.68 13.08 6.68
C PHE A 5 -13.20 13.37 5.25
N PHE A 6 -13.98 12.94 4.24
CA PHE A 6 -13.62 13.20 2.83
C PHE A 6 -14.06 14.59 2.35
N LEU A 7 -14.83 15.32 3.15
CA LEU A 7 -15.41 16.59 2.74
C LEU A 7 -14.61 17.81 3.23
N ASP A 8 -13.84 17.69 4.29
CA ASP A 8 -13.22 18.84 4.99
C ASP A 8 -11.68 18.83 5.03
N GLY A 9 -11.00 17.85 4.42
CA GLY A 9 -9.55 17.71 4.47
C GLY A 9 -8.89 17.49 3.12
N GLU A 10 -7.56 17.61 3.09
CA GLU A 10 -6.77 17.22 1.94
C GLU A 10 -6.71 15.69 1.83
N ILE A 11 -6.89 15.19 0.63
CA ILE A 11 -6.93 13.77 0.31
C ILE A 11 -5.82 13.42 -0.66
N VAL A 12 -5.31 12.20 -0.53
CA VAL A 12 -4.40 11.60 -1.50
C VAL A 12 -5.03 10.36 -2.12
N SER A 13 -4.92 10.21 -3.43
CA SER A 13 -5.15 8.97 -4.13
C SER A 13 -3.85 8.36 -4.60
N THR A 14 -3.74 7.06 -4.42
CA THR A 14 -2.57 6.26 -4.79
C THR A 14 -2.98 5.08 -5.67
N GLU A 15 -2.06 4.59 -6.48
CA GLU A 15 -2.30 3.39 -7.25
C GLU A 15 -2.53 2.18 -6.32
N LYS A 16 -3.60 1.43 -6.57
CA LYS A 16 -3.85 0.16 -5.91
C LYS A 16 -3.03 -0.92 -6.58
N MET A 17 -1.90 -1.26 -5.96
CA MET A 17 -1.00 -2.29 -6.47
C MET A 17 -1.59 -3.68 -6.25
N ASP A 18 -1.44 -4.55 -7.26
CA ASP A 18 -1.98 -5.92 -7.28
C ASP A 18 -0.89 -6.94 -6.91
N GLY A 19 -0.73 -7.18 -5.64
CA GLY A 19 0.26 -8.11 -5.09
C GLY A 19 -0.23 -8.84 -3.85
N SER A 20 0.65 -9.00 -2.89
CA SER A 20 0.34 -9.63 -1.60
C SER A 20 0.61 -8.66 -0.47
N ASN A 21 -0.40 -8.43 0.37
CA ASN A 21 -0.28 -7.56 1.54
C ASN A 21 0.70 -8.14 2.55
N ILE A 22 1.70 -7.35 2.94
CA ILE A 22 2.70 -7.65 3.97
C ILE A 22 2.79 -6.47 4.93
N THR A 23 2.88 -6.77 6.21
CA THR A 23 3.18 -5.81 7.27
C THR A 23 4.50 -6.17 7.93
N LEU A 24 5.43 -5.22 7.98
CA LEU A 24 6.73 -5.34 8.64
C LEU A 24 6.63 -4.75 10.05
N ALA A 25 7.10 -5.48 11.06
CA ALA A 25 7.21 -5.03 12.44
C ALA A 25 8.61 -5.38 13.00
N SER A 26 8.94 -4.91 14.19
CA SER A 26 10.25 -5.14 14.80
C SER A 26 10.51 -6.63 15.10
N ASP A 27 9.46 -7.40 15.43
CA ASP A 27 9.54 -8.81 15.83
C ASP A 27 9.40 -9.79 14.66
N ALA A 28 8.62 -9.42 13.64
CA ALA A 28 8.35 -10.29 12.48
C ALA A 28 7.74 -9.49 11.32
N PHE A 29 7.52 -10.18 10.19
CA PHE A 29 6.62 -9.71 9.15
C PHE A 29 5.37 -10.58 9.10
N TYR A 30 4.25 -9.99 8.73
CA TYR A 30 2.93 -10.62 8.76
C TYR A 30 2.25 -10.54 7.41
N THR A 31 1.50 -11.57 7.05
CA THR A 31 0.57 -11.54 5.92
C THR A 31 -0.77 -10.92 6.37
N ARG A 32 -1.67 -10.68 5.43
CA ARG A 32 -3.02 -10.16 5.71
C ARG A 32 -3.80 -10.99 6.74
N SER A 33 -3.56 -12.28 6.83
CA SER A 33 -4.19 -13.16 7.81
C SER A 33 -3.55 -13.13 9.21
N GLY A 34 -2.52 -12.28 9.42
CA GLY A 34 -1.80 -12.16 10.67
C GLY A 34 -0.79 -13.28 10.95
N ASN A 35 -0.54 -14.15 9.99
CA ASN A 35 0.44 -15.23 10.11
C ASN A 35 1.82 -14.79 9.62
N THR A 36 2.86 -15.35 10.23
CA THR A 36 4.24 -15.28 9.73
C THR A 36 4.53 -16.56 8.96
N PRO A 37 4.29 -16.60 7.64
CA PRO A 37 4.47 -17.84 6.91
C PRO A 37 5.94 -18.09 6.61
N ASN A 38 6.32 -19.37 6.68
CA ASN A 38 7.61 -19.81 6.18
C ASN A 38 7.42 -20.54 4.84
N LEU A 39 7.00 -19.77 3.84
CA LEU A 39 6.69 -20.26 2.50
C LEU A 39 7.61 -19.60 1.47
N ASP A 40 7.92 -20.29 0.40
CA ASP A 40 8.86 -19.83 -0.65
C ASP A 40 8.43 -18.47 -1.24
N TRP A 41 7.14 -18.23 -1.39
CA TRP A 41 6.65 -16.97 -1.94
C TRP A 41 6.86 -15.77 -1.00
N THR A 42 7.14 -16.00 0.30
CA THR A 42 7.42 -14.94 1.28
C THR A 42 8.91 -14.64 1.45
N VAL A 43 9.79 -15.37 0.80
CA VAL A 43 11.23 -15.13 0.87
C VAL A 43 11.61 -13.68 0.53
N PRO A 44 11.03 -13.03 -0.50
CA PRO A 44 11.31 -11.62 -0.76
C PRO A 44 10.87 -10.68 0.38
N ALA A 45 9.71 -10.94 1.01
CA ALA A 45 9.26 -10.17 2.17
C ALA A 45 10.23 -10.31 3.35
N ARG A 46 10.73 -11.52 3.61
CA ARG A 46 11.75 -11.77 4.63
C ARG A 46 13.01 -10.97 4.37
N LYS A 47 13.49 -10.91 3.14
CA LYS A 47 14.69 -10.13 2.79
C LYS A 47 14.50 -8.64 3.05
N VAL A 48 13.33 -8.08 2.71
CA VAL A 48 13.02 -6.68 2.99
C VAL A 48 12.96 -6.45 4.50
N TRP A 49 12.26 -7.33 5.24
CA TRP A 49 12.17 -7.24 6.69
C TRP A 49 13.55 -7.29 7.38
N GLU A 50 14.44 -8.20 6.98
CA GLU A 50 15.82 -8.31 7.50
C GLU A 50 16.65 -7.03 7.29
N GLN A 51 16.31 -6.20 6.31
CA GLN A 51 16.98 -4.92 6.06
C GLN A 51 16.51 -3.80 6.99
N VAL A 52 15.27 -3.87 7.51
CA VAL A 52 14.66 -2.73 8.22
C VAL A 52 14.25 -3.02 9.66
N PHE A 53 14.04 -4.28 10.07
CA PHE A 53 13.43 -4.63 11.37
C PHE A 53 14.14 -4.01 12.57
N TRP A 54 15.46 -3.92 12.54
CA TRP A 54 16.28 -3.37 13.60
C TRP A 54 16.16 -1.84 13.74
N GLN A 55 15.57 -1.18 12.79
CA GLN A 55 15.26 0.26 12.79
C GLN A 55 13.84 0.56 13.23
N LEU A 56 12.97 -0.46 13.31
CA LEU A 56 11.56 -0.28 13.63
C LEU A 56 11.35 -0.27 15.15
N PRO A 57 10.75 0.78 15.72
CA PRO A 57 10.22 0.74 17.08
C PRO A 57 9.19 -0.36 17.26
N GLU A 58 9.04 -0.91 18.46
CA GLU A 58 8.00 -1.92 18.78
C GLU A 58 6.58 -1.43 18.51
N SER A 59 6.36 -0.11 18.60
CA SER A 59 5.07 0.54 18.33
C SER A 59 4.74 0.72 16.85
N MET A 60 5.72 0.49 15.95
CA MET A 60 5.60 0.83 14.53
C MET A 60 5.42 -0.40 13.65
N MET A 61 4.50 -0.28 12.69
CA MET A 61 4.28 -1.24 11.62
C MET A 61 4.30 -0.55 10.25
N ILE A 62 4.95 -1.20 9.28
CA ILE A 62 5.01 -0.73 7.89
C ILE A 62 4.20 -1.69 7.03
N SER A 63 3.11 -1.22 6.45
CA SER A 63 2.27 -2.02 5.56
C SER A 63 2.52 -1.66 4.10
N GLY A 64 2.61 -2.68 3.28
CA GLY A 64 2.88 -2.53 1.86
C GLY A 64 2.43 -3.73 1.04
N GLU A 65 2.64 -3.63 -0.25
CA GLU A 65 2.32 -4.67 -1.22
C GLU A 65 3.60 -5.33 -1.73
N LEU A 66 3.67 -6.65 -1.60
CA LEU A 66 4.75 -7.47 -2.17
C LEU A 66 4.38 -7.82 -3.61
N LEU A 67 5.21 -7.38 -4.55
CA LEU A 67 4.95 -7.43 -5.99
C LEU A 67 5.84 -8.41 -6.74
N THR A 68 6.58 -9.28 -6.05
CA THR A 68 7.47 -10.27 -6.67
C THR A 68 6.72 -11.16 -7.66
N TRP A 69 5.53 -11.60 -7.29
CA TRP A 69 4.73 -12.51 -8.08
C TRP A 69 3.56 -11.81 -8.76
N ARG A 70 3.38 -12.09 -10.05
CA ARG A 70 2.23 -11.61 -10.81
C ARG A 70 0.93 -12.16 -10.22
N LYS A 71 -0.03 -11.28 -10.09
CA LYS A 71 -1.43 -11.61 -9.86
C LYS A 71 -2.20 -11.43 -11.19
N SER A 72 -3.15 -10.51 -11.25
CA SER A 72 -3.85 -10.18 -12.50
C SER A 72 -3.10 -9.14 -13.34
N ILE A 73 -2.34 -8.24 -12.70
CA ILE A 73 -1.55 -7.23 -13.39
C ILE A 73 -0.10 -7.73 -13.58
N ALA A 74 0.43 -7.55 -14.79
CA ALA A 74 1.83 -7.77 -15.10
C ALA A 74 2.58 -6.45 -15.03
N TYR A 75 3.32 -6.22 -13.96
CA TYR A 75 4.15 -5.04 -13.82
C TYR A 75 5.52 -5.25 -14.46
N GLU A 76 6.01 -4.20 -15.09
CA GLU A 76 7.35 -4.16 -15.68
C GLU A 76 8.14 -2.97 -15.10
N ASN A 77 9.43 -3.19 -14.84
CA ASN A 77 10.34 -2.15 -14.34
C ASN A 77 9.90 -1.49 -13.03
N LEU A 78 9.36 -2.29 -12.10
CA LEU A 78 9.01 -1.79 -10.76
C LEU A 78 10.26 -1.31 -10.02
N PRO A 79 10.17 -0.23 -9.21
CA PRO A 79 11.30 0.30 -8.46
C PRO A 79 11.73 -0.59 -7.29
N ALA A 80 10.85 -1.46 -6.80
CA ALA A 80 11.12 -2.37 -5.69
C ALA A 80 10.13 -3.55 -5.67
N GLU A 81 10.53 -4.65 -5.00
CA GLU A 81 9.65 -5.81 -4.79
C GLU A 81 8.56 -5.56 -3.73
N PHE A 82 8.82 -4.65 -2.78
CA PHE A 82 7.89 -4.26 -1.72
C PHE A 82 7.67 -2.76 -1.76
N ILE A 83 6.42 -2.35 -1.85
CA ILE A 83 6.04 -0.94 -1.99
C ILE A 83 5.07 -0.58 -0.86
N VAL A 84 5.45 0.44 -0.07
CA VAL A 84 4.74 0.87 1.14
C VAL A 84 3.49 1.69 0.78
N PHE A 85 2.39 1.44 1.46
CA PHE A 85 1.18 2.26 1.37
C PHE A 85 0.72 2.84 2.72
N SER A 86 1.26 2.37 3.85
CA SER A 86 0.85 2.85 5.17
C SER A 86 1.93 2.61 6.21
N VAL A 87 2.11 3.56 7.11
CA VAL A 87 2.86 3.42 8.36
C VAL A 87 1.89 3.61 9.51
N ILE A 88 1.95 2.72 10.49
CA ILE A 88 1.09 2.72 11.67
C ILE A 88 1.98 2.78 12.89
N GLU A 89 1.73 3.71 13.81
CA GLU A 89 2.44 3.85 15.07
C GLU A 89 1.45 4.06 16.21
N ASP A 90 1.57 3.27 17.27
CA ASP A 90 0.68 3.32 18.45
C ASP A 90 -0.82 3.30 18.11
N GLY A 91 -1.22 2.56 17.09
CA GLY A 91 -2.62 2.45 16.66
C GLY A 91 -3.11 3.63 15.81
N VAL A 92 -2.22 4.53 15.41
CA VAL A 92 -2.50 5.65 14.51
C VAL A 92 -1.91 5.35 13.13
N VAL A 93 -2.70 5.46 12.08
CA VAL A 93 -2.22 5.51 10.70
C VAL A 93 -1.64 6.91 10.49
N LEU A 94 -0.34 6.99 10.26
CA LEU A 94 0.35 8.27 10.13
C LEU A 94 -0.11 9.04 8.88
N SER A 95 0.14 10.33 8.87
CA SER A 95 -0.10 11.18 7.71
C SER A 95 0.59 10.60 6.47
N TRP A 96 0.10 10.98 5.29
CA TRP A 96 0.74 10.53 4.04
C TRP A 96 2.18 11.03 3.94
N ASP A 97 2.43 12.27 4.35
CA ASP A 97 3.77 12.87 4.29
C ASP A 97 4.75 12.15 5.25
N ASP A 98 4.33 11.87 6.49
CA ASP A 98 5.13 11.07 7.43
C ASP A 98 5.36 9.65 6.93
N THR A 99 4.34 9.04 6.30
CA THR A 99 4.48 7.71 5.67
C THR A 99 5.56 7.71 4.59
N VAL A 100 5.59 8.72 3.73
CA VAL A 100 6.62 8.88 2.68
C VAL A 100 8.00 9.10 3.29
N ASP A 101 8.11 9.98 4.29
CA ASP A 101 9.37 10.32 4.93
C ASP A 101 9.97 9.12 5.68
N ILE A 102 9.16 8.38 6.43
CA ILE A 102 9.61 7.18 7.15
C ILE A 102 10.02 6.08 6.15
N ALA A 103 9.20 5.80 5.13
CA ALA A 103 9.55 4.81 4.12
C ALA A 103 10.89 5.17 3.44
N SER A 104 11.06 6.43 3.04
CA SER A 104 12.30 6.92 2.42
C SER A 104 13.51 6.78 3.35
N SER A 105 13.36 7.10 4.64
CA SER A 105 14.45 6.97 5.63
C SER A 105 14.91 5.51 5.82
N LEU A 106 14.00 4.56 5.61
CA LEU A 106 14.28 3.12 5.65
C LEU A 106 14.77 2.56 4.32
N GLY A 107 14.91 3.39 3.28
CA GLY A 107 15.24 2.95 1.93
C GLY A 107 14.12 2.21 1.21
N LEU A 108 12.88 2.38 1.67
CA LEU A 108 11.69 1.79 1.05
C LEU A 108 11.00 2.79 0.13
N VAL A 109 10.25 2.27 -0.84
CA VAL A 109 9.50 3.04 -1.83
C VAL A 109 8.02 3.02 -1.47
N THR A 110 7.33 4.14 -1.64
CA THR A 110 5.86 4.24 -1.48
C THR A 110 5.13 4.01 -2.79
N VAL A 111 3.86 3.61 -2.71
CA VAL A 111 2.97 3.47 -3.87
C VAL A 111 2.87 4.79 -4.65
N PRO A 112 2.72 4.73 -5.98
CA PRO A 112 2.59 5.94 -6.80
C PRO A 112 1.39 6.78 -6.39
N VAL A 113 1.61 8.08 -6.22
CA VAL A 113 0.53 9.06 -6.02
C VAL A 113 -0.07 9.40 -7.37
N ILE A 114 -1.40 9.33 -7.47
CA ILE A 114 -2.17 9.68 -8.67
C ILE A 114 -2.59 11.16 -8.60
N SER A 115 -3.16 11.56 -7.46
CA SER A 115 -3.65 12.92 -7.23
C SER A 115 -3.66 13.26 -5.74
N ARG A 116 -3.62 14.55 -5.42
CA ARG A 116 -3.71 15.09 -4.08
C ARG A 116 -4.45 16.42 -4.10
N GLY A 117 -5.40 16.63 -3.18
CA GLY A 117 -6.21 17.85 -3.11
C GLY A 117 -7.56 17.61 -2.43
N ASP A 118 -8.59 18.35 -2.86
CA ASP A 118 -9.97 18.11 -2.41
C ASP A 118 -10.57 16.82 -3.01
N PHE A 119 -11.57 16.27 -2.35
CA PHE A 119 -12.16 14.98 -2.73
C PHE A 119 -12.68 14.96 -4.17
N GLY A 120 -13.38 16.00 -4.61
CA GLY A 120 -13.98 16.03 -5.94
C GLY A 120 -12.92 15.99 -7.04
N THR A 121 -11.90 16.85 -6.92
CA THR A 121 -10.76 16.91 -7.84
C THR A 121 -9.98 15.59 -7.85
N VAL A 122 -9.66 15.06 -6.67
CA VAL A 122 -8.91 13.79 -6.54
C VAL A 122 -9.66 12.63 -7.16
N LEU A 123 -10.97 12.54 -6.94
CA LEU A 123 -11.80 11.48 -7.52
C LEU A 123 -11.84 11.57 -9.04
N GLU A 124 -12.10 12.76 -9.60
CA GLU A 124 -12.17 12.98 -11.05
C GLU A 124 -10.84 12.66 -11.73
N GLU A 125 -9.73 13.17 -11.20
CA GLU A 125 -8.39 12.92 -11.75
C GLU A 125 -8.02 11.43 -11.66
N SER A 126 -8.33 10.76 -10.55
CA SER A 126 -8.04 9.34 -10.37
C SER A 126 -8.85 8.48 -11.35
N MET A 127 -10.12 8.79 -11.52
CA MET A 127 -10.97 8.10 -12.51
C MET A 127 -10.46 8.31 -13.94
N SER A 128 -10.01 9.52 -14.28
CA SER A 128 -9.51 9.85 -15.62
C SER A 128 -8.20 9.14 -15.97
N LYS A 129 -7.39 8.80 -14.96
CA LYS A 129 -6.10 8.10 -15.11
C LYS A 129 -6.20 6.58 -15.08
N MET A 130 -7.39 6.03 -14.81
CA MET A 130 -7.61 4.59 -14.85
C MET A 130 -7.38 4.02 -16.24
N HIS A 131 -6.67 2.88 -16.32
CA HIS A 131 -6.42 2.14 -17.55
C HIS A 131 -6.31 0.62 -17.28
N GLU A 132 -6.29 -0.20 -18.32
CA GLU A 132 -6.28 -1.67 -18.20
C GLU A 132 -5.06 -2.24 -17.45
N GLY A 133 -3.95 -1.50 -17.39
CA GLY A 133 -2.74 -1.88 -16.64
C GLY A 133 -2.80 -1.57 -15.14
N MET A 134 -3.92 -1.05 -14.63
CA MET A 134 -4.12 -0.74 -13.22
C MET A 134 -5.21 -1.61 -12.62
N GLU A 135 -4.99 -2.11 -11.40
CA GLU A 135 -6.07 -2.74 -10.62
C GLU A 135 -7.13 -1.70 -10.22
N GLY A 136 -6.68 -0.52 -9.82
CA GLY A 136 -7.53 0.55 -9.33
C GLY A 136 -6.74 1.60 -8.58
N PHE A 137 -7.42 2.32 -7.69
CA PHE A 137 -6.80 3.31 -6.83
C PHE A 137 -7.39 3.27 -5.41
N VAL A 138 -6.64 3.84 -4.48
CA VAL A 138 -7.02 3.98 -3.07
C VAL A 138 -7.05 5.44 -2.72
N ILE A 139 -8.11 5.90 -2.05
CA ILE A 139 -8.24 7.26 -1.52
C ILE A 139 -8.18 7.22 0.00
N ARG A 140 -7.38 8.09 0.59
CA ARG A 140 -7.28 8.29 2.03
C ARG A 140 -7.07 9.77 2.38
N PRO A 141 -7.36 10.20 3.62
CA PRO A 141 -6.93 11.50 4.12
C PRO A 141 -5.40 11.64 4.06
N CYS A 142 -4.91 12.85 3.79
CA CYS A 142 -3.50 13.17 3.96
C CYS A 142 -3.10 13.20 5.43
N ASP A 143 -4.00 13.63 6.30
CA ASP A 143 -3.81 13.65 7.75
C ASP A 143 -3.82 12.25 8.36
N GLU A 144 -3.32 12.14 9.58
CA GLU A 144 -3.36 10.92 10.40
C GLU A 144 -4.79 10.58 10.84
N PHE A 145 -5.05 9.29 11.10
CA PHE A 145 -6.33 8.80 11.62
C PHE A 145 -6.13 7.52 12.42
N LEU A 146 -7.11 7.16 13.24
CA LEU A 146 -7.04 5.93 14.04
C LEU A 146 -7.09 4.68 13.17
N PHE A 147 -6.20 3.74 13.41
CA PHE A 147 -6.20 2.46 12.68
C PHE A 147 -7.52 1.69 12.83
N ALA A 148 -8.18 1.82 13.97
CA ALA A 148 -9.51 1.23 14.20
C ALA A 148 -10.59 1.74 13.24
N GLU A 149 -10.39 2.93 12.64
CA GLU A 149 -11.29 3.57 11.66
C GLU A 149 -10.88 3.33 10.21
N TYR A 150 -9.85 2.48 9.98
CA TYR A 150 -9.26 2.29 8.65
C TYR A 150 -10.29 1.91 7.58
N SER A 151 -11.19 1.00 7.87
CA SER A 151 -12.22 0.54 6.92
C SER A 151 -13.23 1.61 6.54
N ASP A 152 -13.46 2.59 7.41
CA ASP A 152 -14.41 3.69 7.20
C ASP A 152 -13.73 4.92 6.60
N THR A 153 -12.40 5.00 6.74
CA THR A 153 -11.59 6.18 6.35
C THR A 153 -10.87 5.99 5.01
N VAL A 154 -10.66 4.74 4.56
CA VAL A 154 -9.93 4.43 3.33
C VAL A 154 -10.86 3.81 2.30
N ALA A 155 -11.05 4.48 1.16
CA ALA A 155 -11.86 3.99 0.05
C ALA A 155 -10.99 3.33 -1.02
N LYS A 156 -11.46 2.21 -1.57
CA LYS A 156 -10.79 1.44 -2.64
C LYS A 156 -11.70 1.37 -3.86
N PHE A 157 -11.16 1.72 -5.01
CA PHE A 157 -11.82 1.67 -6.29
C PHE A 157 -11.10 0.66 -7.18
N VAL A 158 -11.84 -0.34 -7.68
CA VAL A 158 -11.31 -1.39 -8.55
C VAL A 158 -11.91 -1.22 -9.93
N GLY A 159 -11.05 -1.29 -10.97
CA GLY A 159 -11.47 -1.13 -12.35
C GLY A 159 -12.40 -2.27 -12.78
N ALA A 160 -13.40 -1.95 -13.65
CA ALA A 160 -14.37 -2.93 -14.16
C ALA A 160 -13.71 -4.07 -14.98
N HIS A 161 -12.50 -3.84 -15.47
CA HIS A 161 -11.72 -4.82 -16.26
C HIS A 161 -10.84 -5.72 -15.38
N HIS A 162 -10.74 -5.43 -14.08
CA HIS A 162 -9.94 -6.22 -13.18
C HIS A 162 -10.67 -7.50 -12.79
N SER A 163 -10.11 -8.64 -13.19
CA SER A 163 -10.57 -9.96 -12.74
C SER A 163 -9.50 -10.57 -11.85
N PRO A 164 -9.80 -10.81 -10.56
CA PRO A 164 -8.85 -11.48 -9.69
C PRO A 164 -8.47 -12.84 -10.24
N VAL A 165 -7.20 -13.05 -10.54
CA VAL A 165 -6.67 -14.34 -10.96
C VAL A 165 -6.09 -15.06 -9.76
N ALA A 166 -6.61 -16.25 -9.46
CA ALA A 166 -6.03 -17.11 -8.44
C ALA A 166 -4.81 -17.82 -9.05
N GLY A 167 -3.65 -17.61 -8.43
CA GLY A 167 -2.44 -18.36 -8.78
C GLY A 167 -1.22 -17.49 -9.05
N ASN A 168 -0.09 -18.17 -9.18
CA ASN A 168 1.19 -17.54 -9.51
C ASN A 168 1.38 -17.54 -11.03
N ASN A 169 1.21 -16.37 -11.66
CA ASN A 169 1.33 -16.18 -13.10
C ASN A 169 2.76 -15.78 -13.54
N GLY A 170 3.77 -16.13 -12.76
CA GLY A 170 5.16 -15.74 -12.99
C GLY A 170 5.60 -14.57 -12.12
N LYS A 171 6.75 -13.98 -12.44
CA LYS A 171 7.32 -12.86 -11.70
C LYS A 171 7.15 -11.55 -12.47
N ASN A 172 6.99 -10.46 -11.72
CA ASN A 172 7.15 -9.11 -12.24
C ASN A 172 8.63 -8.81 -12.49
N THR A 173 8.92 -7.76 -13.24
CA THR A 173 10.29 -7.30 -13.48
C THR A 173 10.58 -6.02 -12.70
N PHE A 174 11.83 -5.86 -12.31
CA PHE A 174 12.30 -4.75 -11.46
C PHE A 174 13.44 -4.01 -12.16
N SER A 175 13.48 -2.71 -11.97
CA SER A 175 14.54 -1.83 -12.49
C SER A 175 15.77 -1.81 -11.57
#